data_0c083d558abc60094215c8a5ba81aa84
#
_entry.id   0c083d558abc60094215c8a5ba81aa84
#
_cell.length_a   1.000
_cell.length_b   1.000
_cell.length_c   1.000
_cell.angle_alpha   90.00
_cell.angle_beta   90.00
_cell.angle_gamma   90.00
#
_symmetry.space_group_name_H-M   'P 1'
#
loop_
_entity.id
_entity.type
_entity.pdbx_description
1 polymer ?
#
loop_
_entity_poly.entity_id
_entity_poly.type
_entity_poly.pdbx_seq_one_letter_code
_entity_poly.pdbx_strand_id
1 'polypeptide(L)'
;MPSRSLSPQSGRGRQAEARRNDLAVLEAARDVFTTMGADAPIAAVAERAGVGMGTLYRRYGSKTELLQRLCTLAMEQALEAAEEALRAGDSWAGLAGYIASCVKLRSGALASLAGQIETTDQMRRTAQRSMVRTTEIVARAHRDGRLRADATAMDITWLIEQFSRRAPDSASADAAEERNVRSRLLAIALDGLRVATRDWPSQTLPGSPPSSDYYVNRWSTEPV
;
A
#
# COMPACT_ATOMS: atom_id res chain seq x y z
N MET A 1 15.59 -46.65 -27.84
CA MET A 1 15.50 -45.18 -27.76
C MET A 1 14.72 -44.85 -26.49
N PRO A 2 15.32 -44.37 -25.38
CA PRO A 2 14.54 -44.01 -24.18
C PRO A 2 14.00 -42.62 -24.30
N SER A 3 12.67 -42.50 -24.15
CA SER A 3 11.91 -41.24 -24.08
C SER A 3 12.32 -40.43 -22.85
N ARG A 4 12.86 -39.23 -23.06
CA ARG A 4 13.15 -38.25 -22.00
C ARG A 4 11.81 -37.71 -21.46
N SER A 5 11.39 -38.21 -20.32
CA SER A 5 10.34 -37.60 -19.52
C SER A 5 10.81 -36.25 -18.96
N LEU A 6 10.21 -35.16 -19.47
CA LEU A 6 10.42 -33.81 -18.97
C LEU A 6 9.81 -33.70 -17.56
N SER A 7 10.65 -33.54 -16.55
CA SER A 7 10.27 -33.49 -15.14
C SER A 7 9.41 -32.25 -14.85
N PRO A 8 8.28 -32.39 -14.09
CA PRO A 8 7.36 -31.29 -13.72
C PRO A 8 7.98 -30.20 -12.82
N GLN A 9 9.17 -30.44 -12.25
CA GLN A 9 9.85 -29.51 -11.34
C GLN A 9 10.43 -28.27 -12.03
N SER A 10 10.74 -28.32 -13.32
CA SER A 10 11.30 -27.19 -14.07
C SER A 10 10.27 -26.07 -14.33
N GLY A 11 8.98 -26.37 -14.32
CA GLY A 11 7.90 -25.41 -14.52
C GLY A 11 7.63 -24.52 -13.29
N ARG A 12 7.63 -25.12 -12.10
CA ARG A 12 7.40 -24.40 -10.82
C ARG A 12 8.54 -23.44 -10.49
N GLY A 13 9.79 -23.83 -10.75
CA GLY A 13 10.96 -22.96 -10.56
C GLY A 13 10.92 -21.72 -11.45
N ARG A 14 10.64 -21.91 -12.75
CA ARG A 14 10.53 -20.80 -13.71
C ARG A 14 9.38 -19.85 -13.40
N GLN A 15 8.23 -20.36 -12.94
CA GLN A 15 7.10 -19.52 -12.53
C GLN A 15 7.43 -18.71 -11.26
N ALA A 16 8.10 -19.32 -10.28
CA ALA A 16 8.53 -18.62 -9.06
C ALA A 16 9.57 -17.53 -9.36
N GLU A 17 10.50 -17.80 -10.26
CA GLU A 17 11.49 -16.82 -10.73
C GLU A 17 10.81 -15.67 -11.51
N ALA A 18 9.88 -15.98 -12.41
CA ALA A 18 9.12 -14.98 -13.14
C ALA A 18 8.31 -14.07 -12.21
N ARG A 19 7.72 -14.63 -11.14
CA ARG A 19 7.02 -13.83 -10.12
C ARG A 19 7.97 -12.95 -9.31
N ARG A 20 9.14 -13.45 -8.89
CA ARG A 20 10.14 -12.65 -8.19
C ARG A 20 10.61 -11.48 -9.04
N ASN A 21 10.91 -11.74 -10.32
CA ASN A 21 11.33 -10.70 -11.26
C ASN A 21 10.21 -9.67 -11.50
N ASP A 22 8.95 -10.11 -11.51
CA ASP A 22 7.79 -9.21 -11.63
C ASP A 22 7.68 -8.27 -10.43
N LEU A 23 7.77 -8.82 -9.22
CA LEU A 23 7.74 -8.01 -8.01
C LEU A 23 8.91 -7.02 -7.95
N ALA A 24 10.10 -7.42 -8.34
CA ALA A 24 11.27 -6.52 -8.38
C ALA A 24 11.06 -5.34 -9.35
N VAL A 25 10.46 -5.59 -10.53
CA VAL A 25 10.11 -4.53 -11.46
C VAL A 25 9.05 -3.60 -10.88
N LEU A 26 8.03 -4.14 -10.23
CA LEU A 26 6.96 -3.32 -9.62
C LEU A 26 7.48 -2.51 -8.41
N GLU A 27 8.42 -3.04 -7.63
CA GLU A 27 9.08 -2.26 -6.58
C GLU A 27 9.93 -1.13 -7.15
N ALA A 28 10.75 -1.41 -8.18
CA ALA A 28 11.51 -0.37 -8.88
C ALA A 28 10.60 0.71 -9.48
N ALA A 29 9.46 0.32 -10.07
CA ALA A 29 8.45 1.23 -10.58
C ALA A 29 7.83 2.08 -9.47
N ARG A 30 7.52 1.48 -8.32
CA ARG A 30 7.02 2.22 -7.15
C ARG A 30 8.01 3.29 -6.72
N ASP A 31 9.28 2.94 -6.56
CA ASP A 31 10.31 3.88 -6.15
C ASP A 31 10.45 5.04 -7.14
N VAL A 32 10.56 4.73 -8.43
CA VAL A 32 10.73 5.75 -9.47
C VAL A 32 9.51 6.68 -9.51
N PHE A 33 8.30 6.13 -9.61
CA PHE A 33 7.10 6.96 -9.78
C PHE A 33 6.70 7.72 -8.51
N THR A 34 6.97 7.20 -7.31
CA THR A 34 6.72 7.96 -6.08
C THR A 34 7.73 9.07 -5.83
N THR A 35 8.92 8.98 -6.42
CA THR A 35 9.98 9.99 -6.27
C THR A 35 9.93 11.03 -7.38
N MET A 36 9.69 10.61 -8.63
CA MET A 36 9.78 11.45 -9.82
C MET A 36 8.42 11.80 -10.43
N GLY A 37 7.32 11.24 -9.90
CA GLY A 37 5.97 11.43 -10.43
C GLY A 37 5.61 10.46 -11.55
N ALA A 38 4.33 10.52 -12.00
CA ALA A 38 3.83 9.66 -13.08
C ALA A 38 4.54 9.90 -14.42
N ASP A 39 5.11 11.08 -14.63
CA ASP A 39 5.81 11.44 -15.88
C ASP A 39 7.23 10.87 -15.97
N ALA A 40 7.76 10.27 -14.90
CA ALA A 40 9.08 9.66 -14.91
C ALA A 40 9.28 8.75 -16.13
N PRO A 41 10.47 8.77 -16.75
CA PRO A 41 10.74 7.93 -17.92
C PRO A 41 10.74 6.44 -17.52
N ILE A 42 10.10 5.58 -18.32
CA ILE A 42 10.07 4.13 -18.07
C ILE A 42 11.48 3.52 -18.09
N ALA A 43 12.44 4.17 -18.76
CA ALA A 43 13.84 3.78 -18.76
C ALA A 43 14.45 3.80 -17.36
N ALA A 44 14.07 4.76 -16.50
CA ALA A 44 14.51 4.79 -15.10
C ALA A 44 14.01 3.58 -14.31
N VAL A 45 12.82 3.07 -14.63
CA VAL A 45 12.31 1.83 -14.03
C VAL A 45 13.12 0.62 -14.50
N ALA A 46 13.42 0.52 -15.78
CA ALA A 46 14.23 -0.56 -16.35
C ALA A 46 15.64 -0.60 -15.73
N GLU A 47 16.29 0.54 -15.63
CA GLU A 47 17.60 0.71 -15.01
C GLU A 47 17.58 0.30 -13.53
N ARG A 48 16.63 0.82 -12.75
CA ARG A 48 16.51 0.48 -11.32
C ARG A 48 16.16 -0.98 -11.06
N ALA A 49 15.38 -1.60 -11.95
CA ALA A 49 15.02 -3.02 -11.86
C ALA A 49 16.11 -3.95 -12.41
N GLY A 50 17.15 -3.44 -13.06
CA GLY A 50 18.19 -4.23 -13.70
C GLY A 50 17.69 -5.05 -14.89
N VAL A 51 16.65 -4.57 -15.60
CA VAL A 51 16.05 -5.29 -16.75
C VAL A 51 16.16 -4.46 -18.04
N GLY A 52 16.21 -5.16 -19.17
CA GLY A 52 16.20 -4.48 -20.47
C GLY A 52 14.82 -3.90 -20.82
N MET A 53 14.79 -2.78 -21.52
CA MET A 53 13.55 -2.11 -21.99
C MET A 53 12.62 -3.04 -22.76
N GLY A 54 13.15 -3.91 -23.63
CA GLY A 54 12.36 -4.88 -24.38
C GLY A 54 11.67 -5.92 -23.47
N THR A 55 12.29 -6.28 -22.36
CA THR A 55 11.68 -7.17 -21.35
C THR A 55 10.52 -6.48 -20.64
N LEU A 56 10.67 -5.20 -20.30
CA LEU A 56 9.67 -4.41 -19.63
C LEU A 56 8.43 -4.20 -20.52
N TYR A 57 8.62 -3.74 -21.77
CA TYR A 57 7.52 -3.54 -22.71
C TYR A 57 6.81 -4.85 -23.12
N ARG A 58 7.55 -5.95 -23.26
CA ARG A 58 6.94 -7.25 -23.54
C ARG A 58 6.03 -7.71 -22.41
N ARG A 59 6.30 -7.29 -21.17
CA ARG A 59 5.57 -7.71 -19.98
C ARG A 59 4.36 -6.82 -19.68
N TYR A 60 4.50 -5.51 -19.83
CA TYR A 60 3.47 -4.55 -19.43
C TYR A 60 2.85 -3.79 -20.59
N GLY A 61 3.35 -3.97 -21.81
CA GLY A 61 2.82 -3.30 -23.00
C GLY A 61 3.10 -1.80 -23.05
N SER A 62 2.72 -1.06 -22.02
CA SER A 62 2.89 0.38 -21.92
C SER A 62 3.27 0.85 -20.50
N LYS A 63 3.69 2.12 -20.38
CA LYS A 63 3.91 2.77 -19.08
C LYS A 63 2.60 2.86 -18.28
N THR A 64 1.49 3.16 -18.93
CA THR A 64 0.17 3.23 -18.31
C THR A 64 -0.22 1.89 -17.71
N GLU A 65 -0.06 0.80 -18.44
CA GLU A 65 -0.35 -0.55 -17.94
C GLU A 65 0.55 -0.96 -16.77
N LEU A 66 1.84 -0.57 -16.81
CA LEU A 66 2.74 -0.78 -15.67
C LEU A 66 2.25 -0.04 -14.41
N LEU A 67 1.85 1.22 -14.55
CA LEU A 67 1.32 2.04 -13.46
C LEU A 67 0.00 1.47 -12.92
N GLN A 68 -0.92 1.08 -13.80
CA GLN A 68 -2.19 0.44 -13.42
C GLN A 68 -1.95 -0.89 -12.69
N ARG A 69 -1.00 -1.71 -13.17
CA ARG A 69 -0.64 -2.97 -12.50
C ARG A 69 -0.03 -2.73 -11.12
N LEU A 70 0.83 -1.72 -11.00
CA LEU A 70 1.42 -1.32 -9.73
C LEU A 70 0.36 -0.87 -8.71
N CYS A 71 -0.57 -0.01 -9.14
CA CYS A 71 -1.67 0.44 -8.28
C CYS A 71 -2.59 -0.72 -7.89
N THR A 72 -2.93 -1.59 -8.84
CA THR A 72 -3.74 -2.78 -8.58
C THR A 72 -3.08 -3.68 -7.53
N LEU A 73 -1.78 -3.97 -7.66
CA LEU A 73 -1.06 -4.77 -6.70
C LEU A 73 -1.06 -4.14 -5.30
N ALA A 74 -0.85 -2.84 -5.19
CA ALA A 74 -0.89 -2.16 -3.90
C ALA A 74 -2.26 -2.25 -3.23
N MET A 75 -3.34 -2.12 -4.00
CA MET A 75 -4.71 -2.27 -3.51
C MET A 75 -5.02 -3.72 -3.11
N GLU A 76 -4.56 -4.71 -3.88
CA GLU A 76 -4.70 -6.13 -3.55
C GLU A 76 -3.99 -6.47 -2.25
N GLN A 77 -2.77 -5.99 -2.06
CA GLN A 77 -1.98 -6.17 -0.83
C GLN A 77 -2.64 -5.52 0.39
N ALA A 78 -3.19 -4.32 0.23
CA ALA A 78 -3.92 -3.64 1.31
C ALA A 78 -5.20 -4.40 1.67
N LEU A 79 -5.92 -4.94 0.69
CA LEU A 79 -7.10 -5.76 0.92
C LEU A 79 -6.77 -7.06 1.66
N GLU A 80 -5.71 -7.75 1.28
CA GLU A 80 -5.23 -8.96 1.96
C GLU A 80 -4.85 -8.66 3.41
N ALA A 81 -4.12 -7.58 3.67
CA ALA A 81 -3.80 -7.13 5.03
C ALA A 81 -5.06 -6.81 5.85
N ALA A 82 -6.09 -6.23 5.25
CA ALA A 82 -7.35 -5.96 5.91
C ALA A 82 -8.13 -7.25 6.26
N GLU A 83 -8.13 -8.22 5.35
CA GLU A 83 -8.75 -9.52 5.59
C GLU A 83 -8.04 -10.30 6.70
N GLU A 84 -6.71 -10.20 6.79
CA GLU A 84 -5.92 -10.78 7.88
C GLU A 84 -6.23 -10.11 9.22
N ALA A 85 -6.33 -8.78 9.24
CA ALA A 85 -6.70 -8.03 10.44
C ALA A 85 -8.06 -8.41 10.99
N LEU A 86 -9.04 -8.69 10.13
CA LEU A 86 -10.37 -9.16 10.55
C LEU A 86 -10.37 -10.56 11.13
N ARG A 87 -9.39 -11.41 10.77
CA ARG A 87 -9.19 -12.74 11.35
C ARG A 87 -8.46 -12.73 12.70
N ALA A 88 -7.81 -11.60 13.05
CA ALA A 88 -7.10 -11.49 14.32
C ALA A 88 -8.03 -11.63 15.53
N GLY A 89 -7.61 -12.33 16.58
CA GLY A 89 -8.40 -12.54 17.79
C GLY A 89 -8.64 -11.25 18.59
N ASP A 90 -7.67 -10.35 18.61
CA ASP A 90 -7.73 -9.02 19.26
C ASP A 90 -7.93 -7.92 18.21
N SER A 91 -8.95 -7.07 18.40
CA SER A 91 -9.32 -6.05 17.43
C SER A 91 -8.29 -4.92 17.32
N TRP A 92 -7.60 -4.59 18.42
CA TRP A 92 -6.53 -3.61 18.38
C TRP A 92 -5.30 -4.17 17.66
N ALA A 93 -4.89 -5.39 17.97
CA ALA A 93 -3.78 -6.05 17.28
C ALA A 93 -4.07 -6.16 15.77
N GLY A 94 -5.33 -6.46 15.39
CA GLY A 94 -5.78 -6.47 14.00
C GLY A 94 -5.63 -5.10 13.34
N LEU A 95 -6.16 -4.03 13.93
CA LEU A 95 -6.08 -2.67 13.40
C LEU A 95 -4.62 -2.20 13.30
N ALA A 96 -3.84 -2.35 14.36
CA ALA A 96 -2.44 -1.94 14.38
C ALA A 96 -1.61 -2.73 13.35
N GLY A 97 -1.85 -4.05 13.25
CA GLY A 97 -1.23 -4.91 12.24
C GLY A 97 -1.57 -4.52 10.81
N TYR A 98 -2.83 -4.17 10.54
CA TYR A 98 -3.28 -3.64 9.24
C TYR A 98 -2.50 -2.37 8.87
N ILE A 99 -2.47 -1.38 9.76
CA ILE A 99 -1.77 -0.12 9.52
C ILE A 99 -0.29 -0.39 9.28
N ALA A 100 0.37 -1.17 10.15
CA ALA A 100 1.78 -1.50 10.02
C ALA A 100 2.11 -2.24 8.71
N SER A 101 1.26 -3.18 8.29
CA SER A 101 1.41 -3.91 7.02
C SER A 101 1.27 -2.98 5.82
N CYS A 102 0.26 -2.12 5.79
CA CYS A 102 0.06 -1.15 4.71
C CYS A 102 1.23 -0.15 4.61
N VAL A 103 1.75 0.33 5.75
CA VAL A 103 2.92 1.22 5.79
C VAL A 103 4.19 0.50 5.31
N LYS A 104 4.42 -0.74 5.74
CA LYS A 104 5.54 -1.57 5.30
C LYS A 104 5.50 -1.84 3.80
N LEU A 105 4.34 -2.17 3.27
CA LEU A 105 4.10 -2.40 1.84
C LEU A 105 4.06 -1.09 1.04
N ARG A 106 4.11 0.07 1.70
CA ARG A 106 4.01 1.39 1.07
C ARG A 106 2.78 1.55 0.19
N SER A 107 1.66 0.93 0.60
CA SER A 107 0.43 0.93 -0.20
C SER A 107 -0.12 2.34 -0.41
N GLY A 108 0.03 3.24 0.57
CA GLY A 108 -0.37 4.64 0.47
C GLY A 108 0.58 5.54 -0.35
N ALA A 109 1.79 5.08 -0.69
CA ALA A 109 2.77 5.90 -1.41
C ALA A 109 2.29 6.31 -2.80
N LEU A 110 1.48 5.47 -3.46
CA LEU A 110 0.95 5.70 -4.79
C LEU A 110 -0.17 6.75 -4.84
N ALA A 111 -0.66 7.21 -3.69
CA ALA A 111 -1.64 8.29 -3.63
C ALA A 111 -1.12 9.62 -4.22
N SER A 112 0.20 9.81 -4.30
CA SER A 112 0.82 10.92 -5.03
C SER A 112 0.55 10.90 -6.53
N LEU A 113 0.15 9.75 -7.08
CA LEU A 113 -0.18 9.56 -8.49
C LEU A 113 -1.68 9.71 -8.78
N ALA A 114 -2.48 10.01 -7.74
CA ALA A 114 -3.92 10.23 -7.88
C ALA A 114 -4.21 11.34 -8.89
N GLY A 115 -5.19 11.13 -9.77
CA GLY A 115 -5.53 12.05 -10.85
C GLY A 115 -4.59 12.01 -12.07
N GLN A 116 -3.46 11.29 -11.99
CA GLN A 116 -2.47 11.19 -13.08
C GLN A 116 -2.54 9.84 -13.81
N ILE A 117 -3.35 8.92 -13.34
CA ILE A 117 -3.49 7.57 -13.90
C ILE A 117 -4.97 7.29 -14.13
N GLU A 118 -5.29 6.85 -15.33
CA GLU A 118 -6.63 6.36 -15.65
C GLU A 118 -6.94 5.11 -14.83
N THR A 119 -8.04 5.16 -14.06
CA THR A 119 -8.45 4.07 -13.20
C THR A 119 -9.25 3.02 -13.95
N THR A 120 -8.87 1.75 -13.82
CA THR A 120 -9.61 0.62 -14.39
C THR A 120 -10.78 0.21 -13.50
N ASP A 121 -11.76 -0.52 -14.07
CA ASP A 121 -12.86 -1.10 -13.30
C ASP A 121 -12.37 -2.04 -12.19
N GLN A 122 -11.29 -2.78 -12.44
CA GLN A 122 -10.67 -3.64 -11.44
C GLN A 122 -10.13 -2.80 -10.28
N MET A 123 -9.41 -1.72 -10.55
CA MET A 123 -8.91 -0.82 -9.51
C MET A 123 -10.06 -0.26 -8.66
N ARG A 124 -11.12 0.24 -9.29
CA ARG A 124 -12.30 0.77 -8.59
C ARG A 124 -12.94 -0.27 -7.67
N ARG A 125 -13.19 -1.48 -8.18
CA ARG A 125 -13.77 -2.58 -7.37
C ARG A 125 -12.87 -2.98 -6.21
N THR A 126 -11.56 -3.08 -6.43
CA THR A 126 -10.62 -3.45 -5.37
C THR A 126 -10.52 -2.37 -4.30
N ALA A 127 -10.47 -1.10 -4.71
CA ALA A 127 -10.48 0.04 -3.78
C ALA A 127 -11.75 0.09 -2.93
N GLN A 128 -12.92 -0.14 -3.54
CA GLN A 128 -14.20 -0.20 -2.82
C GLN A 128 -14.21 -1.33 -1.77
N ARG A 129 -13.76 -2.54 -2.15
CA ARG A 129 -13.66 -3.67 -1.23
C ARG A 129 -12.71 -3.37 -0.08
N SER A 130 -11.54 -2.76 -0.37
CA SER A 130 -10.58 -2.36 0.65
C SER A 130 -11.18 -1.36 1.64
N MET A 131 -11.92 -0.35 1.16
CA MET A 131 -12.60 0.63 2.01
C MET A 131 -13.64 -0.03 2.93
N VAL A 132 -14.44 -0.96 2.41
CA VAL A 132 -15.42 -1.72 3.21
C VAL A 132 -14.70 -2.47 4.34
N ARG A 133 -13.61 -3.18 4.04
CA ARG A 133 -12.84 -3.92 5.06
C ARG A 133 -12.18 -3.02 6.08
N THR A 134 -11.64 -1.88 5.65
CA THR A 134 -11.09 -0.88 6.59
C THR A 134 -12.16 -0.36 7.54
N THR A 135 -13.36 -0.08 7.04
CA THR A 135 -14.50 0.34 7.87
C THR A 135 -14.90 -0.75 8.86
N GLU A 136 -14.90 -2.02 8.45
CA GLU A 136 -15.21 -3.16 9.34
C GLU A 136 -14.16 -3.31 10.46
N ILE A 137 -12.87 -3.15 10.15
CA ILE A 137 -11.78 -3.19 11.14
C ILE A 137 -11.96 -2.08 12.18
N VAL A 138 -12.21 -0.86 11.74
CA VAL A 138 -12.43 0.31 12.60
C VAL A 138 -13.68 0.11 13.47
N ALA A 139 -14.79 -0.30 12.89
CA ALA A 139 -16.04 -0.56 13.61
C ALA A 139 -15.87 -1.67 14.69
N ARG A 140 -15.07 -2.70 14.40
CA ARG A 140 -14.74 -3.75 15.37
C ARG A 140 -13.92 -3.19 16.53
N ALA A 141 -12.89 -2.40 16.26
CA ALA A 141 -12.06 -1.78 17.29
C ALA A 141 -12.84 -0.79 18.17
N HIS A 142 -13.83 -0.07 17.60
CA HIS A 142 -14.75 0.78 18.36
C HIS A 142 -15.67 -0.05 19.27
N ARG A 143 -16.31 -1.09 18.75
CA ARG A 143 -17.22 -1.96 19.57
C ARG A 143 -16.50 -2.57 20.76
N ASP A 144 -15.23 -2.92 20.60
CA ASP A 144 -14.40 -3.52 21.65
C ASP A 144 -13.77 -2.45 22.59
N GLY A 145 -14.10 -1.17 22.41
CA GLY A 145 -13.57 -0.08 23.22
C GLY A 145 -12.03 0.08 23.12
N ARG A 146 -11.45 -0.31 22.00
CA ARG A 146 -9.98 -0.27 21.79
C ARG A 146 -9.50 0.93 21.01
N LEU A 147 -10.35 1.50 20.16
CA LEU A 147 -10.07 2.67 19.34
C LEU A 147 -10.82 3.89 19.88
N ARG A 148 -10.17 5.05 19.92
CA ARG A 148 -10.80 6.32 20.31
C ARG A 148 -12.05 6.58 19.44
N ALA A 149 -13.13 7.07 20.05
CA ALA A 149 -14.45 7.15 19.44
C ALA A 149 -14.54 8.12 18.25
N ASP A 150 -13.65 9.10 18.19
CA ASP A 150 -13.59 10.13 17.15
C ASP A 150 -12.68 9.79 15.96
N ALA A 151 -11.97 8.64 15.98
CA ALA A 151 -11.18 8.18 14.84
C ALA A 151 -12.06 7.41 13.84
N THR A 152 -11.91 7.71 12.56
CA THR A 152 -12.69 7.11 11.46
C THR A 152 -11.82 6.24 10.56
N ALA A 153 -12.44 5.46 9.67
CA ALA A 153 -11.73 4.71 8.63
C ALA A 153 -10.92 5.62 7.70
N MET A 154 -11.38 6.86 7.50
CA MET A 154 -10.66 7.82 6.69
C MET A 154 -9.42 8.35 7.40
N ASP A 155 -9.46 8.58 8.70
CA ASP A 155 -8.27 8.95 9.48
C ASP A 155 -7.19 7.85 9.36
N ILE A 156 -7.59 6.58 9.46
CA ILE A 156 -6.68 5.44 9.27
C ILE A 156 -6.10 5.42 7.85
N THR A 157 -6.91 5.65 6.84
CA THR A 157 -6.47 5.69 5.44
C THR A 157 -5.44 6.80 5.21
N TRP A 158 -5.71 8.00 5.71
CA TRP A 158 -4.78 9.12 5.62
C TRP A 158 -3.49 8.90 6.43
N LEU A 159 -3.60 8.30 7.60
CA LEU A 159 -2.43 7.93 8.40
C LEU A 159 -1.50 6.98 7.61
N ILE A 160 -2.07 5.93 7.02
CA ILE A 160 -1.33 5.00 6.17
C ILE A 160 -0.66 5.75 5.01
N GLU A 161 -1.37 6.66 4.35
CA GLU A 161 -0.81 7.46 3.26
C GLU A 161 0.40 8.28 3.72
N GLN A 162 0.26 9.03 4.81
CA GLN A 162 1.34 9.88 5.33
C GLN A 162 2.59 9.07 5.67
N PHE A 163 2.44 7.94 6.35
CA PHE A 163 3.56 7.08 6.71
C PHE A 163 4.14 6.29 5.53
N SER A 164 3.41 6.18 4.41
CA SER A 164 3.86 5.46 3.21
C SER A 164 4.62 6.35 2.22
N ARG A 165 4.50 7.68 2.28
CA ARG A 165 4.98 8.62 1.25
C ARG A 165 6.48 8.57 1.00
N ARG A 166 7.29 8.36 2.04
CA ARG A 166 8.75 8.35 1.92
C ARG A 166 9.31 6.99 2.36
N ALA A 167 9.95 6.26 1.45
CA ALA A 167 10.82 5.17 1.83
C ALA A 167 12.22 5.72 2.12
N PRO A 168 12.93 5.16 3.12
CA PRO A 168 14.36 5.37 3.21
C PRO A 168 15.01 4.94 1.89
N ASP A 169 15.90 5.75 1.35
CA ASP A 169 16.74 5.27 0.26
C ASP A 169 17.62 4.14 0.82
N SER A 170 17.43 2.93 0.29
CA SER A 170 18.18 1.76 0.76
C SER A 170 19.68 1.89 0.55
N ALA A 171 20.12 2.80 -0.32
CA ALA A 171 21.51 3.11 -0.59
C ALA A 171 22.06 4.22 0.33
N SER A 172 21.20 4.93 1.10
CA SER A 172 21.62 5.95 2.04
C SER A 172 22.30 5.32 3.26
N ALA A 173 23.39 5.93 3.73
CA ALA A 173 24.05 5.57 4.99
C ALA A 173 23.09 5.68 6.18
N ASP A 174 22.08 6.55 6.08
CA ASP A 174 21.11 6.86 7.14
C ASP A 174 19.83 6.02 7.03
N ALA A 175 19.74 5.09 6.09
CA ALA A 175 18.52 4.29 5.84
C ALA A 175 18.04 3.52 7.09
N ALA A 176 18.97 3.07 7.94
CA ALA A 176 18.63 2.37 9.17
C ALA A 176 18.00 3.33 10.18
N GLU A 177 18.56 4.53 10.33
CA GLU A 177 18.03 5.56 11.24
C GLU A 177 16.67 6.08 10.75
N GLU A 178 16.51 6.32 9.45
CA GLU A 178 15.21 6.71 8.87
C GLU A 178 14.12 5.66 9.12
N ARG A 179 14.45 4.35 9.02
CA ARG A 179 13.52 3.26 9.37
C ARG A 179 13.17 3.26 10.85
N ASN A 180 14.17 3.46 11.72
CA ASN A 180 13.98 3.56 13.17
C ASN A 180 13.05 4.72 13.52
N VAL A 181 13.34 5.93 13.03
CA VAL A 181 12.51 7.12 13.23
C VAL A 181 11.07 6.87 12.78
N ARG A 182 10.86 6.32 11.60
CA ARG A 182 9.53 6.00 11.07
C ARG A 182 8.78 5.02 11.98
N SER A 183 9.44 3.93 12.41
CA SER A 183 8.84 2.93 13.29
C SER A 183 8.42 3.53 14.63
N ARG A 184 9.25 4.41 15.20
CA ARG A 184 8.94 5.12 16.46
C ARG A 184 7.77 6.07 16.28
N LEU A 185 7.75 6.88 15.22
CA LEU A 185 6.65 7.81 14.94
C LEU A 185 5.33 7.05 14.69
N LEU A 186 5.37 5.92 13.98
CA LEU A 186 4.20 5.08 13.79
C LEU A 186 3.69 4.51 15.11
N ALA A 187 4.59 4.05 16.00
CA ALA A 187 4.20 3.57 17.32
C ALA A 187 3.52 4.67 18.15
N ILE A 188 4.06 5.88 18.15
CA ILE A 188 3.48 7.06 18.82
C ILE A 188 2.08 7.36 18.26
N ALA A 189 1.93 7.32 16.92
CA ALA A 189 0.63 7.56 16.27
C ALA A 189 -0.40 6.47 16.64
N LEU A 190 0.02 5.19 16.67
CA LEU A 190 -0.83 4.08 17.08
C LEU A 190 -1.27 4.21 18.55
N ASP A 191 -0.36 4.60 19.44
CA ASP A 191 -0.70 4.84 20.86
C ASP A 191 -1.73 5.98 20.98
N GLY A 192 -1.61 7.02 20.17
CA GLY A 192 -2.59 8.13 20.12
C GLY A 192 -3.97 7.73 19.61
N LEU A 193 -4.09 6.61 18.88
CA LEU A 193 -5.36 6.06 18.41
C LEU A 193 -6.07 5.19 19.46
N ARG A 194 -5.33 4.65 20.45
CA ARG A 194 -5.93 3.80 21.47
C ARG A 194 -6.81 4.59 22.43
N VAL A 195 -7.82 3.92 22.97
CA VAL A 195 -8.52 4.42 24.15
C VAL A 195 -7.54 4.43 25.32
N ALA A 196 -7.30 5.60 25.90
CA ALA A 196 -6.45 5.72 27.07
C ALA A 196 -7.06 4.99 28.26
N THR A 197 -6.27 4.14 28.93
CA THR A 197 -6.71 3.39 30.11
C THR A 197 -6.61 4.20 31.40
N ARG A 198 -6.23 5.45 31.35
CA ARG A 198 -6.12 6.39 32.49
C ARG A 198 -6.66 7.75 32.08
N ASP A 199 -7.06 8.56 33.08
CA ASP A 199 -7.65 9.89 33.05
C ASP A 199 -6.84 10.98 32.31
N TRP A 200 -6.28 10.64 31.17
CA TRP A 200 -5.81 11.63 30.21
C TRP A 200 -7.07 12.24 29.59
N PRO A 201 -7.27 13.55 29.68
CA PRO A 201 -8.40 14.19 29.02
C PRO A 201 -8.24 13.85 27.53
N SER A 202 -9.12 12.98 27.02
CA SER A 202 -9.18 12.67 25.59
C SER A 202 -9.62 13.93 24.89
N GLN A 203 -8.67 14.74 24.44
CA GLN A 203 -8.97 15.82 23.54
C GLN A 203 -9.51 15.19 22.26
N THR A 204 -10.69 15.65 21.86
CA THR A 204 -11.26 15.33 20.54
C THR A 204 -10.26 15.71 19.45
N LEU A 205 -10.19 14.92 18.41
CA LEU A 205 -9.40 15.26 17.23
C LEU A 205 -9.86 16.63 16.66
N PRO A 206 -8.94 17.49 16.25
CA PRO A 206 -9.32 18.80 15.71
C PRO A 206 -10.00 18.65 14.35
N GLY A 207 -11.05 19.46 14.13
CA GLY A 207 -11.77 19.51 12.87
C GLY A 207 -12.77 18.38 12.67
N SER A 208 -13.33 18.32 11.47
CA SER A 208 -14.24 17.26 11.04
C SER A 208 -13.46 16.08 10.47
N PRO A 209 -14.01 14.84 10.56
CA PRO A 209 -13.41 13.67 9.91
C PRO A 209 -13.18 13.91 8.40
N PRO A 210 -12.11 13.39 7.83
CA PRO A 210 -11.86 13.48 6.39
C PRO A 210 -12.99 12.87 5.56
N SER A 211 -13.38 13.56 4.48
CA SER A 211 -14.40 13.07 3.56
C SER A 211 -13.88 11.95 2.67
N SER A 212 -14.67 10.89 2.54
CA SER A 212 -14.42 9.82 1.55
C SER A 212 -14.47 10.36 0.12
N ASP A 213 -15.39 11.30 -0.16
CA ASP A 213 -15.55 11.88 -1.49
C ASP A 213 -14.30 12.69 -1.89
N TYR A 214 -13.74 13.48 -0.96
CA TYR A 214 -12.47 14.16 -1.20
C TYR A 214 -11.34 13.19 -1.52
N TYR A 215 -11.28 12.06 -0.81
CA TYR A 215 -10.26 11.03 -1.08
C TYR A 215 -10.45 10.36 -2.45
N VAL A 216 -11.67 9.97 -2.79
CA VAL A 216 -12.01 9.30 -4.06
C VAL A 216 -11.81 10.25 -5.24
N ASN A 217 -12.27 11.50 -5.14
CA ASN A 217 -12.18 12.49 -6.22
C ASN A 217 -10.74 12.82 -6.61
N ARG A 218 -9.76 12.61 -5.75
CA ARG A 218 -8.34 12.74 -6.10
C ARG A 218 -7.88 11.78 -7.20
N TRP A 219 -8.60 10.67 -7.39
CA TRP A 219 -8.30 9.65 -8.41
C TRP A 219 -9.08 9.87 -9.71
N SER A 220 -9.99 10.83 -9.74
CA SER A 220 -10.73 11.19 -10.94
C SER A 220 -9.83 11.99 -11.88
N THR A 221 -9.80 11.62 -13.16
CA THR A 221 -9.08 12.34 -14.22
C THR A 221 -9.95 13.43 -14.86
N GLU A 222 -11.24 13.48 -14.51
CA GLU A 222 -12.14 14.53 -14.97
C GLU A 222 -11.97 15.78 -14.08
N PRO A 223 -11.80 16.97 -14.70
CA PRO A 223 -11.82 18.22 -13.95
C PRO A 223 -13.22 18.45 -13.36
N VAL A 224 -13.26 18.77 -12.07
CA VAL A 224 -14.47 19.22 -11.36
C VAL A 224 -14.91 20.58 -11.88
#